data_42da49236ab8a06bb95da2906b3b298f
#
_entry.id   42da49236ab8a06bb95da2906b3b298f
#
_cell.length_a   1.000
_cell.length_b   1.000
_cell.length_c   1.000
_cell.angle_alpha   90.00
_cell.angle_beta   90.00
_cell.angle_gamma   90.00
#
_symmetry.space_group_name_H-M   'P 1'
#
loop_
_entity.id
_entity.type
_entity.pdbx_description
1 polymer ?
#
loop_
_entity_poly.entity_id
_entity_poly.type
_entity_poly.pdbx_seq_one_letter_code
_entity_poly.pdbx_strand_id
1 'polypeptide(L)'
;SVSVNGTNAVTVNITRASSSFTHTVVFSFGSYSKTTTSVGTSTSYAIPQSWLNAIPNATSGTAKVTVTTYSGSTKIGSAVSKNFTLTVPGAVVPSISAVTLSEATSGIAAQFGGYVQNKSKLAVKVTAAGSLSSTIKSYKVTVQGTSYTKASFTTGVLKNSGTSNVSVTVTDSRGRTASTTKSITVIAYAAPKINTFTAIRANNLGSADDNGTMALARIKFSVAAVSNKNTKSYVVEYRQKSADTWTEAASGSVYSYDSNMLLNVNLSPDKSYDLRLSVSDFFGTVTATSEVATAFTLLDFNASGKGIAFGKVSEIADGMEIDMPMSINQYIYMGGIKKSNEEKDIYFQTTDDAANVHNCKLYGASGNSVTSIGCWDTARSHGIWRYLSSTQNLVFDANVKVTRANGGDEFITSEPVVHGSRTGRVHFSNGLLIQWGVEAITPVKDTPTSKAVKFDVAYTSVPMVLTTAITTVPGTSVSGNASANITVSGFDAYVTRNGTTNTSVGWVAIGYKA
;
A
#
# COMPACT_ATOMS: atom_id res chain seq x y z
N SER A 1 -60.68 0.96 -1.31
CA SER A 1 -59.72 1.12 -0.21
C SER A 1 -59.95 2.45 0.53
N VAL A 2 -59.70 2.46 1.81
CA VAL A 2 -59.89 3.63 2.67
C VAL A 2 -58.55 3.91 3.39
N SER A 3 -58.05 5.13 3.22
CA SER A 3 -56.89 5.62 3.97
C SER A 3 -57.32 6.02 5.37
N VAL A 4 -56.74 5.37 6.40
CA VAL A 4 -57.16 5.53 7.79
C VAL A 4 -56.46 6.75 8.42
N ASN A 5 -57.02 7.93 8.22
CA ASN A 5 -56.50 9.17 8.77
C ASN A 5 -57.26 9.67 10.03
N GLY A 6 -58.26 8.90 10.47
CA GLY A 6 -59.13 9.25 11.60
C GLY A 6 -60.37 10.06 11.22
N THR A 7 -60.44 10.57 9.99
CA THR A 7 -61.58 11.39 9.47
C THR A 7 -62.28 10.72 8.29
N ASN A 8 -61.57 9.93 7.50
CA ASN A 8 -62.16 9.19 6.37
C ASN A 8 -63.13 8.14 6.88
N ALA A 9 -64.39 8.26 6.49
CA ALA A 9 -65.46 7.33 6.91
C ALA A 9 -65.76 6.30 5.84
N VAL A 10 -66.10 5.11 6.29
CA VAL A 10 -66.70 4.06 5.48
C VAL A 10 -68.18 4.14 5.63
N THR A 11 -68.88 4.43 4.53
CA THR A 11 -70.34 4.48 4.50
C THR A 11 -70.91 3.13 4.03
N VAL A 12 -71.82 2.60 4.77
CA VAL A 12 -72.58 1.39 4.42
C VAL A 12 -74.01 1.83 4.10
N ASN A 13 -74.36 1.62 2.83
CA ASN A 13 -75.71 1.85 2.33
C ASN A 13 -76.44 0.51 2.28
N ILE A 14 -77.66 0.45 2.83
CA ILE A 14 -78.46 -0.78 2.99
C ILE A 14 -79.77 -0.56 2.28
N THR A 15 -80.03 -1.39 1.28
CA THR A 15 -81.36 -1.49 0.66
C THR A 15 -82.16 -2.49 1.49
N ARG A 16 -83.25 -2.04 2.11
CA ARG A 16 -84.11 -2.85 2.98
C ARG A 16 -85.48 -3.14 2.34
N ALA A 17 -85.98 -4.30 2.54
CA ALA A 17 -87.28 -4.72 2.00
C ALA A 17 -88.50 -4.13 2.74
N SER A 18 -88.33 -3.63 3.97
CA SER A 18 -89.38 -2.92 4.77
C SER A 18 -88.76 -1.76 5.52
N SER A 19 -89.50 -0.65 5.66
CA SER A 19 -89.09 0.50 6.46
C SER A 19 -89.03 0.19 7.98
N SER A 20 -89.73 -0.88 8.44
CA SER A 20 -89.71 -1.36 9.82
C SER A 20 -88.42 -2.11 10.19
N PHE A 21 -87.64 -2.59 9.18
CA PHE A 21 -86.41 -3.34 9.47
C PHE A 21 -85.30 -2.41 9.91
N THR A 22 -84.61 -2.84 10.97
CA THR A 22 -83.42 -2.22 11.48
C THR A 22 -82.21 -3.16 11.29
N HIS A 23 -81.01 -2.56 11.28
CA HIS A 23 -79.80 -3.35 11.07
C HIS A 23 -78.81 -3.11 12.19
N THR A 24 -78.06 -4.17 12.54
CA THR A 24 -76.80 -4.03 13.28
C THR A 24 -75.65 -4.12 12.25
N VAL A 25 -74.82 -3.09 12.20
CA VAL A 25 -73.64 -3.03 11.35
C VAL A 25 -72.40 -3.12 12.21
N VAL A 26 -71.54 -4.12 11.91
CA VAL A 26 -70.28 -4.36 12.61
C VAL A 26 -69.14 -4.15 11.62
N PHE A 27 -68.31 -3.14 11.87
CA PHE A 27 -67.02 -2.99 11.23
C PHE A 27 -65.96 -3.75 12.02
N SER A 28 -65.11 -4.54 11.40
CA SER A 28 -64.07 -5.31 12.06
C SER A 28 -62.74 -5.28 11.29
N PHE A 29 -61.64 -5.24 12.04
CA PHE A 29 -60.30 -5.30 11.51
C PHE A 29 -59.33 -5.83 12.57
N GLY A 30 -58.76 -7.02 12.36
CA GLY A 30 -58.01 -7.74 13.39
C GLY A 30 -58.83 -7.90 14.68
N SER A 31 -58.32 -7.42 15.79
CA SER A 31 -58.99 -7.42 17.09
C SER A 31 -59.93 -6.23 17.31
N TYR A 32 -59.95 -5.28 16.40
CA TYR A 32 -60.80 -4.08 16.53
C TYR A 32 -62.16 -4.28 15.90
N SER A 33 -63.18 -3.78 16.58
CA SER A 33 -64.55 -3.78 16.08
C SER A 33 -65.31 -2.54 16.52
N LYS A 34 -66.30 -2.17 15.72
CA LYS A 34 -67.31 -1.14 16.02
C LYS A 34 -68.65 -1.63 15.61
N THR A 35 -69.55 -1.70 16.55
CA THR A 35 -70.95 -2.06 16.32
C THR A 35 -71.81 -0.82 16.35
N THR A 36 -72.74 -0.69 15.41
CA THR A 36 -73.79 0.28 15.37
C THR A 36 -75.10 -0.46 15.22
N THR A 37 -76.04 -0.22 16.16
CA THR A 37 -77.34 -0.85 16.16
C THR A 37 -78.41 0.10 15.65
N SER A 38 -79.60 -0.44 15.38
CA SER A 38 -80.78 0.33 14.94
C SER A 38 -80.53 1.20 13.65
N VAL A 39 -79.65 0.72 12.80
CA VAL A 39 -79.35 1.40 11.54
C VAL A 39 -80.50 1.22 10.57
N GLY A 40 -80.94 2.33 9.95
CA GLY A 40 -81.93 2.34 8.88
C GLY A 40 -81.34 1.95 7.53
N THR A 41 -81.20 2.96 6.64
CA THR A 41 -80.70 2.77 5.25
C THR A 41 -79.24 3.07 5.09
N SER A 42 -78.57 3.70 6.06
CA SER A 42 -77.13 3.95 5.99
C SER A 42 -76.52 4.22 7.37
N THR A 43 -75.24 3.96 7.46
CA THR A 43 -74.40 4.38 8.57
C THR A 43 -73.00 4.62 8.07
N SER A 44 -72.29 5.55 8.69
CA SER A 44 -70.89 5.87 8.39
C SER A 44 -70.06 5.75 9.62
N TYR A 45 -68.86 5.20 9.47
CA TYR A 45 -67.89 5.12 10.56
C TYR A 45 -66.52 5.60 10.12
N ALA A 46 -66.05 6.67 10.75
CA ALA A 46 -64.68 7.14 10.58
C ALA A 46 -63.77 6.24 11.42
N ILE A 47 -62.95 5.48 10.72
CA ILE A 47 -62.09 4.47 11.35
C ILE A 47 -60.92 5.14 12.06
N PRO A 48 -60.75 5.00 13.36
CA PRO A 48 -59.65 5.58 14.10
C PRO A 48 -58.31 5.00 13.65
N GLN A 49 -57.24 5.81 13.66
CA GLN A 49 -55.92 5.37 13.34
C GLN A 49 -55.40 4.21 14.21
N SER A 50 -55.92 4.10 15.46
CA SER A 50 -55.57 2.99 16.38
C SER A 50 -55.85 1.60 15.81
N TRP A 51 -56.78 1.47 14.83
CA TRP A 51 -57.03 0.19 14.17
C TRP A 51 -55.82 -0.28 13.35
N LEU A 52 -54.94 0.63 12.90
CA LEU A 52 -53.73 0.30 12.18
C LEU A 52 -52.70 -0.46 13.06
N ASN A 53 -52.88 -0.46 14.37
CA ASN A 53 -52.08 -1.32 15.26
C ASN A 53 -52.24 -2.83 14.94
N ALA A 54 -53.31 -3.24 14.26
CA ALA A 54 -53.51 -4.61 13.81
C ALA A 54 -52.60 -5.03 12.65
N ILE A 55 -51.97 -4.06 11.97
CA ILE A 55 -51.08 -4.32 10.82
C ILE A 55 -49.71 -3.65 11.01
N PRO A 56 -48.91 -4.01 12.03
CA PRO A 56 -47.65 -3.36 12.34
C PRO A 56 -46.58 -3.56 11.24
N ASN A 57 -46.75 -4.56 10.39
CA ASN A 57 -45.76 -4.97 9.37
C ASN A 57 -46.25 -4.78 7.91
N ALA A 58 -47.42 -4.15 7.72
CA ALA A 58 -48.01 -3.97 6.40
C ALA A 58 -48.57 -2.55 6.23
N THR A 59 -48.64 -2.08 5.01
CA THR A 59 -49.17 -0.77 4.63
C THR A 59 -50.67 -0.83 4.31
N SER A 60 -51.24 -2.02 4.23
CA SER A 60 -52.69 -2.24 4.03
C SER A 60 -53.12 -3.57 4.65
N GLY A 61 -54.41 -3.69 4.89
CA GLY A 61 -55.01 -4.92 5.37
C GLY A 61 -56.52 -5.00 5.03
N THR A 62 -57.07 -6.19 5.09
CA THR A 62 -58.49 -6.45 4.77
C THR A 62 -59.33 -6.30 6.02
N ALA A 63 -60.22 -5.34 5.98
CA ALA A 63 -61.28 -5.16 6.96
C ALA A 63 -62.61 -5.77 6.43
N LYS A 64 -63.54 -5.99 7.34
CA LYS A 64 -64.84 -6.56 7.03
C LYS A 64 -65.94 -5.72 7.63
N VAL A 65 -67.01 -5.52 6.90
CA VAL A 65 -68.28 -5.04 7.43
C VAL A 65 -69.30 -6.17 7.40
N THR A 66 -70.06 -6.34 8.48
CA THR A 66 -71.10 -7.33 8.60
C THR A 66 -72.40 -6.64 8.96
N VAL A 67 -73.45 -6.94 8.23
CA VAL A 67 -74.80 -6.38 8.42
C VAL A 67 -75.71 -7.52 8.82
N THR A 68 -76.35 -7.35 9.95
CA THR A 68 -77.42 -8.27 10.47
C THR A 68 -78.74 -7.52 10.52
N THR A 69 -79.80 -8.10 9.95
CA THR A 69 -81.14 -7.48 9.86
C THR A 69 -82.01 -7.96 10.96
N TYR A 70 -82.87 -7.09 11.45
CA TYR A 70 -83.86 -7.38 12.54
C TYR A 70 -85.22 -6.79 12.17
N SER A 71 -86.30 -7.54 12.60
CA SER A 71 -87.67 -7.07 12.69
C SER A 71 -88.00 -6.95 14.14
N GLY A 72 -88.10 -5.78 14.73
CA GLY A 72 -88.12 -5.59 16.18
C GLY A 72 -86.82 -6.14 16.80
N SER A 73 -86.98 -7.08 17.73
CA SER A 73 -85.85 -7.80 18.38
C SER A 73 -85.44 -9.08 17.67
N THR A 74 -86.21 -9.56 16.67
CA THR A 74 -85.95 -10.83 15.99
C THR A 74 -85.04 -10.69 14.82
N LYS A 75 -83.94 -11.46 14.82
CA LYS A 75 -83.02 -11.55 13.72
C LYS A 75 -83.65 -12.16 12.47
N ILE A 76 -83.50 -11.52 11.32
CA ILE A 76 -84.02 -12.02 10.06
C ILE A 76 -82.86 -12.39 9.10
N GLY A 77 -82.92 -13.66 8.68
CA GLY A 77 -81.92 -14.19 7.69
C GLY A 77 -80.50 -14.29 8.26
N SER A 78 -79.60 -14.56 7.34
CA SER A 78 -78.16 -14.62 7.61
C SER A 78 -77.50 -13.24 7.54
N ALA A 79 -76.49 -13.02 8.34
CA ALA A 79 -75.68 -11.80 8.26
C ALA A 79 -74.92 -11.73 6.89
N VAL A 80 -74.93 -10.58 6.29
CA VAL A 80 -74.21 -10.30 5.02
C VAL A 80 -72.90 -9.58 5.34
N SER A 81 -71.81 -10.04 4.76
CA SER A 81 -70.50 -9.45 4.99
C SER A 81 -69.86 -8.99 3.69
N LYS A 82 -69.13 -7.88 3.73
CA LYS A 82 -68.27 -7.41 2.64
C LYS A 82 -66.89 -7.02 3.18
N ASN A 83 -65.87 -7.40 2.41
CA ASN A 83 -64.50 -7.00 2.70
C ASN A 83 -64.20 -5.64 2.03
N PHE A 84 -63.33 -4.86 2.66
CA PHE A 84 -62.78 -3.65 2.11
C PHE A 84 -61.35 -3.46 2.60
N THR A 85 -60.54 -2.70 1.90
CA THR A 85 -59.12 -2.52 2.25
C THR A 85 -58.96 -1.25 3.08
N LEU A 86 -58.29 -1.38 4.21
CA LEU A 86 -57.76 -0.24 4.97
C LEU A 86 -56.28 -0.04 4.58
N THR A 87 -55.91 1.20 4.37
CA THR A 87 -54.52 1.58 4.06
C THR A 87 -53.95 2.54 5.09
N VAL A 88 -52.69 2.34 5.41
CA VAL A 88 -51.92 3.22 6.30
C VAL A 88 -51.62 4.52 5.56
N PRO A 89 -52.00 5.70 6.06
CA PRO A 89 -51.69 6.97 5.45
C PRO A 89 -50.17 7.18 5.24
N GLY A 90 -49.79 7.89 4.16
CA GLY A 90 -48.40 8.17 3.88
C GLY A 90 -47.67 8.93 4.99
N ALA A 91 -48.39 9.75 5.73
CA ALA A 91 -47.86 10.53 6.86
C ALA A 91 -47.56 9.69 8.13
N VAL A 92 -48.04 8.44 8.18
CA VAL A 92 -47.72 7.53 9.29
C VAL A 92 -46.34 6.92 9.04
N VAL A 93 -45.34 7.54 9.58
CA VAL A 93 -43.93 7.16 9.46
C VAL A 93 -43.33 6.97 10.85
N PRO A 94 -42.21 6.29 10.99
CA PRO A 94 -41.47 6.23 12.24
C PRO A 94 -41.05 7.62 12.71
N SER A 95 -40.71 7.77 13.98
CA SER A 95 -40.18 9.02 14.54
C SER A 95 -38.77 8.84 15.04
N ILE A 96 -37.96 9.88 14.87
CA ILE A 96 -36.62 9.99 15.47
C ILE A 96 -36.74 11.05 16.57
N SER A 97 -36.70 10.62 17.82
CA SER A 97 -36.87 11.52 18.97
C SER A 97 -35.55 12.15 19.42
N ALA A 98 -34.44 11.47 19.22
CA ALA A 98 -33.12 12.01 19.56
C ALA A 98 -32.00 11.41 18.69
N VAL A 99 -31.02 12.23 18.37
CA VAL A 99 -29.70 11.84 17.89
C VAL A 99 -28.68 12.47 18.81
N THR A 100 -28.03 11.67 19.63
CA THR A 100 -26.98 12.12 20.54
C THR A 100 -25.62 11.87 19.92
N LEU A 101 -24.80 12.91 19.88
CA LEU A 101 -23.46 12.90 19.33
C LEU A 101 -22.49 13.32 20.43
N SER A 102 -21.42 12.55 20.65
CA SER A 102 -20.40 12.87 21.63
C SER A 102 -19.03 12.41 21.17
N GLU A 103 -17.99 13.06 21.65
CA GLU A 103 -16.60 12.65 21.45
C GLU A 103 -16.36 11.34 22.22
N ALA A 104 -15.81 10.34 21.54
CA ALA A 104 -15.56 9.03 22.11
C ALA A 104 -14.08 8.79 22.47
N THR A 105 -13.17 9.65 22.03
CA THR A 105 -11.76 9.54 22.38
C THR A 105 -11.47 10.29 23.67
N SER A 106 -10.90 9.59 24.65
CA SER A 106 -10.61 10.16 25.98
C SER A 106 -9.71 11.41 25.86
N GLY A 107 -10.03 12.43 26.69
CA GLY A 107 -9.25 13.65 26.82
C GLY A 107 -9.50 14.71 25.73
N ILE A 108 -9.96 14.35 24.53
CA ILE A 108 -10.11 15.31 23.42
C ILE A 108 -11.21 16.33 23.72
N ALA A 109 -12.38 15.86 24.15
CA ALA A 109 -13.47 16.79 24.48
C ALA A 109 -13.11 17.77 25.60
N ALA A 110 -12.40 17.29 26.61
CA ALA A 110 -11.95 18.12 27.74
C ALA A 110 -10.92 19.18 27.29
N GLN A 111 -9.96 18.79 26.45
CA GLN A 111 -8.90 19.67 25.98
C GLN A 111 -9.39 20.68 24.93
N PHE A 112 -10.14 20.21 23.95
CA PHE A 112 -10.45 21.01 22.75
C PHE A 112 -11.89 21.53 22.71
N GLY A 113 -12.80 20.92 23.48
CA GLY A 113 -14.22 21.28 23.49
C GLY A 113 -14.95 20.88 22.21
N GLY A 114 -14.42 19.95 21.44
CA GLY A 114 -14.97 19.51 20.17
C GLY A 114 -14.22 18.34 19.57
N TYR A 115 -14.45 18.09 18.30
CA TYR A 115 -13.82 17.00 17.56
C TYR A 115 -12.56 17.50 16.85
N VAL A 116 -11.52 16.65 16.82
CA VAL A 116 -10.23 16.95 16.18
C VAL A 116 -9.95 15.95 15.06
N GLN A 117 -9.60 16.47 13.91
CA GLN A 117 -9.27 15.67 12.72
C GLN A 117 -8.20 14.61 13.00
N ASN A 118 -8.42 13.38 12.49
CA ASN A 118 -7.54 12.22 12.64
C ASN A 118 -7.29 11.77 14.10
N LYS A 119 -7.98 12.36 15.08
CA LYS A 119 -7.83 12.02 16.51
C LYS A 119 -9.16 11.63 17.15
N SER A 120 -10.25 12.31 16.79
CA SER A 120 -11.58 12.08 17.33
C SER A 120 -12.28 10.89 16.72
N LYS A 121 -13.06 10.19 17.55
CA LYS A 121 -14.09 9.24 17.14
C LYS A 121 -15.44 9.74 17.62
N LEU A 122 -16.48 9.58 16.81
CA LEU A 122 -17.83 10.02 17.14
C LEU A 122 -18.64 8.86 17.72
N ALA A 123 -19.10 9.00 18.94
CA ALA A 123 -20.16 8.15 19.49
C ALA A 123 -21.51 8.69 19.05
N VAL A 124 -22.31 7.82 18.45
CA VAL A 124 -23.65 8.13 17.94
C VAL A 124 -24.66 7.24 18.64
N LYS A 125 -25.75 7.86 19.14
CA LYS A 125 -26.91 7.14 19.66
C LYS A 125 -28.16 7.73 19.04
N VAL A 126 -28.93 6.91 18.36
CA VAL A 126 -30.22 7.25 17.74
C VAL A 126 -31.32 6.65 18.57
N THR A 127 -32.28 7.49 18.99
CA THR A 127 -33.51 7.04 19.63
C THR A 127 -34.65 7.26 18.63
N ALA A 128 -35.31 6.16 18.28
CA ALA A 128 -36.40 6.17 17.31
C ALA A 128 -37.49 5.17 17.71
N ALA A 129 -38.69 5.44 17.27
CA ALA A 129 -39.83 4.56 17.51
C ALA A 129 -40.67 4.41 16.25
N GLY A 130 -41.26 3.25 16.07
CA GLY A 130 -42.32 3.05 15.09
C GLY A 130 -43.59 3.73 15.49
N SER A 131 -44.49 3.92 14.55
CA SER A 131 -45.80 4.52 14.76
C SER A 131 -46.89 3.42 14.70
N LEU A 132 -47.93 3.52 15.54
CA LEU A 132 -49.09 2.61 15.52
C LEU A 132 -48.64 1.13 15.50
N SER A 133 -47.92 0.73 16.55
CA SER A 133 -47.37 -0.60 16.77
C SER A 133 -46.33 -1.11 15.76
N SER A 134 -45.93 -0.33 14.76
CA SER A 134 -44.76 -0.70 13.97
C SER A 134 -43.48 -0.61 14.81
N THR A 135 -42.46 -1.35 14.44
CA THR A 135 -41.17 -1.37 15.12
C THR A 135 -40.10 -0.86 14.18
N ILE A 136 -38.97 -0.41 14.70
CA ILE A 136 -37.84 -0.04 13.84
C ILE A 136 -37.18 -1.32 13.31
N LYS A 137 -37.14 -1.44 11.99
CA LYS A 137 -36.55 -2.56 11.26
C LYS A 137 -35.06 -2.35 10.99
N SER A 138 -34.65 -1.13 10.65
CA SER A 138 -33.26 -0.82 10.34
C SER A 138 -32.92 0.65 10.56
N TYR A 139 -31.62 0.85 10.76
CA TYR A 139 -30.97 2.17 10.82
C TYR A 139 -29.99 2.28 9.66
N LYS A 140 -29.89 3.47 9.10
CA LYS A 140 -28.80 3.89 8.22
C LYS A 140 -28.30 5.25 8.70
N VAL A 141 -27.09 5.27 9.24
CA VAL A 141 -26.45 6.50 9.71
C VAL A 141 -25.21 6.71 8.89
N THR A 142 -25.08 7.87 8.24
CA THR A 142 -23.91 8.19 7.41
C THR A 142 -23.14 9.32 8.06
N VAL A 143 -21.82 9.07 8.26
CA VAL A 143 -20.85 10.03 8.83
C VAL A 143 -19.63 10.06 7.92
N GLN A 144 -19.29 11.22 7.39
CA GLN A 144 -18.14 11.39 6.48
C GLN A 144 -18.08 10.31 5.36
N GLY A 145 -19.23 9.99 4.76
CA GLY A 145 -19.34 9.00 3.68
C GLY A 145 -19.43 7.54 4.14
N THR A 146 -19.15 7.24 5.41
CA THR A 146 -19.26 5.87 5.94
C THR A 146 -20.64 5.63 6.51
N SER A 147 -21.26 4.49 6.18
CA SER A 147 -22.59 4.11 6.65
C SER A 147 -22.51 3.08 7.77
N TYR A 148 -23.39 3.27 8.77
CA TYR A 148 -23.54 2.41 9.95
C TYR A 148 -25.00 1.98 10.07
N THR A 149 -25.25 0.75 10.56
CA THR A 149 -26.57 0.14 10.60
C THR A 149 -27.10 -0.09 12.02
N LYS A 150 -26.36 0.33 13.05
CA LYS A 150 -26.76 0.17 14.45
C LYS A 150 -27.34 1.47 15.00
N ALA A 151 -28.26 1.36 15.97
CA ALA A 151 -28.81 2.52 16.68
C ALA A 151 -27.76 3.22 17.57
N SER A 152 -26.76 2.48 18.05
CA SER A 152 -25.68 2.99 18.88
C SER A 152 -24.36 2.39 18.41
N PHE A 153 -23.39 3.23 18.15
CA PHE A 153 -22.07 2.82 17.66
C PHE A 153 -21.05 3.94 17.87
N THR A 154 -19.77 3.60 17.70
CA THR A 154 -18.67 4.56 17.61
C THR A 154 -18.04 4.44 16.22
N THR A 155 -17.77 5.59 15.59
CA THR A 155 -17.12 5.63 14.28
C THR A 155 -15.63 5.27 14.37
N GLY A 156 -14.98 5.04 13.24
CA GLY A 156 -13.55 5.23 13.11
C GLY A 156 -13.15 6.68 13.35
N VAL A 157 -11.87 7.01 13.22
CA VAL A 157 -11.41 8.39 13.36
C VAL A 157 -12.01 9.30 12.28
N LEU A 158 -12.39 10.51 12.66
CA LEU A 158 -12.92 11.53 11.77
C LEU A 158 -11.79 12.10 10.91
N LYS A 159 -11.80 11.80 9.62
CA LYS A 159 -10.69 12.14 8.70
C LYS A 159 -10.77 13.54 8.14
N ASN A 160 -11.98 14.08 7.94
CA ASN A 160 -12.20 15.36 7.30
C ASN A 160 -12.48 16.43 8.35
N SER A 161 -11.79 17.56 8.26
CA SER A 161 -12.05 18.75 9.06
C SER A 161 -13.20 19.59 8.48
N GLY A 162 -13.66 20.56 9.25
CA GLY A 162 -14.80 21.42 8.91
C GLY A 162 -16.13 20.82 9.34
N THR A 163 -17.22 21.32 8.77
CA THR A 163 -18.58 20.86 9.07
C THR A 163 -18.84 19.51 8.43
N SER A 164 -19.25 18.54 9.25
CA SER A 164 -19.64 17.20 8.81
C SER A 164 -21.08 16.91 9.21
N ASN A 165 -21.88 16.49 8.26
CA ASN A 165 -23.26 16.08 8.51
C ASN A 165 -23.32 14.62 8.94
N VAL A 166 -24.11 14.36 9.97
CA VAL A 166 -24.53 13.04 10.42
C VAL A 166 -25.97 12.84 9.97
N SER A 167 -26.14 12.15 8.86
CA SER A 167 -27.45 11.87 8.27
C SER A 167 -27.99 10.55 8.82
N VAL A 168 -29.17 10.58 9.39
CA VAL A 168 -29.83 9.43 10.01
C VAL A 168 -31.12 9.13 9.25
N THR A 169 -31.28 7.90 8.82
CA THR A 169 -32.54 7.37 8.28
C THR A 169 -32.90 6.11 9.04
N VAL A 170 -34.12 6.04 9.51
CA VAL A 170 -34.69 4.84 10.11
C VAL A 170 -35.80 4.30 9.23
N THR A 171 -35.91 3.00 9.17
CA THR A 171 -36.97 2.30 8.43
C THR A 171 -37.75 1.45 9.43
N ASP A 172 -39.07 1.56 9.39
CA ASP A 172 -39.94 0.74 10.25
C ASP A 172 -40.30 -0.61 9.61
N SER A 173 -41.05 -1.42 10.36
CA SER A 173 -41.49 -2.75 9.90
C SER A 173 -42.49 -2.70 8.75
N ARG A 174 -43.12 -1.54 8.47
CA ARG A 174 -43.94 -1.29 7.29
C ARG A 174 -43.13 -0.89 6.06
N GLY A 175 -41.78 -0.67 6.19
CA GLY A 175 -40.92 -0.18 5.14
C GLY A 175 -40.94 1.33 4.95
N ARG A 176 -41.56 2.08 5.89
CA ARG A 176 -41.61 3.54 5.86
C ARG A 176 -40.40 4.15 6.55
N THR A 177 -40.00 5.32 6.10
CA THR A 177 -38.76 5.94 6.57
C THR A 177 -39.02 7.29 7.21
N ALA A 178 -38.15 7.64 8.15
CA ALA A 178 -37.96 9.00 8.63
C ALA A 178 -36.47 9.33 8.62
N SER A 179 -36.14 10.57 8.33
CA SER A 179 -34.75 11.02 8.27
C SER A 179 -34.56 12.32 9.04
N THR A 180 -33.35 12.49 9.56
CA THR A 180 -32.89 13.73 10.17
C THR A 180 -31.40 13.88 9.96
N THR A 181 -30.91 15.11 10.10
CA THR A 181 -29.48 15.43 9.97
C THR A 181 -29.05 16.30 11.15
N LYS A 182 -27.91 15.96 11.73
CA LYS A 182 -27.17 16.81 12.67
C LYS A 182 -25.79 17.11 12.13
N SER A 183 -25.28 18.29 12.45
CA SER A 183 -23.92 18.68 12.06
C SER A 183 -22.98 18.63 13.25
N ILE A 184 -21.75 18.24 12.99
CA ILE A 184 -20.62 18.40 13.89
C ILE A 184 -19.55 19.25 13.20
N THR A 185 -18.77 19.98 13.98
CA THR A 185 -17.58 20.68 13.47
C THR A 185 -16.33 19.95 13.93
N VAL A 186 -15.51 19.54 12.97
CA VAL A 186 -14.23 18.86 13.21
C VAL A 186 -13.11 19.86 13.00
N ILE A 187 -12.35 20.13 14.04
CA ILE A 187 -11.25 21.09 14.01
C ILE A 187 -10.09 20.47 13.22
N ALA A 188 -9.52 21.23 12.29
CA ALA A 188 -8.38 20.79 11.52
C ALA A 188 -7.15 20.54 12.41
N TYR A 189 -6.46 19.46 12.14
CA TYR A 189 -5.25 19.09 12.85
C TYR A 189 -4.21 18.48 11.91
N ALA A 190 -2.97 18.93 12.09
CA ALA A 190 -1.76 18.32 11.57
C ALA A 190 -0.79 18.07 12.73
N ALA A 191 -0.10 16.95 12.70
CA ALA A 191 0.95 16.65 13.68
C ALA A 191 2.05 17.74 13.65
N PRO A 192 2.76 17.95 14.75
CA PRO A 192 3.94 18.82 14.76
C PRO A 192 4.88 18.45 13.61
N LYS A 193 5.47 19.46 12.99
CA LYS A 193 6.40 19.26 11.88
C LYS A 193 7.62 20.14 12.06
N ILE A 194 8.80 19.52 12.03
CA ILE A 194 10.07 20.20 11.92
C ILE A 194 10.43 20.27 10.43
N ASN A 195 10.57 21.47 9.91
CA ASN A 195 10.89 21.71 8.50
C ASN A 195 12.40 21.89 8.29
N THR A 196 13.07 22.50 9.29
CA THR A 196 14.50 22.74 9.26
C THR A 196 15.02 22.67 10.68
N PHE A 197 16.08 21.91 10.87
CA PHE A 197 16.90 21.92 12.05
C PHE A 197 18.33 21.62 11.65
N THR A 198 19.16 22.66 11.61
CA THR A 198 20.60 22.57 11.36
C THR A 198 21.32 23.44 12.36
N ALA A 199 22.52 23.07 12.74
CA ALA A 199 23.32 23.83 13.68
C ALA A 199 24.77 23.88 13.20
N ILE A 200 25.40 25.00 13.48
CA ILE A 200 26.82 25.23 13.21
C ILE A 200 27.48 25.81 14.49
N ARG A 201 28.78 25.72 14.58
CA ARG A 201 29.54 26.44 15.62
C ARG A 201 29.41 27.94 15.38
N ALA A 202 29.39 28.67 16.49
CA ALA A 202 29.27 30.12 16.46
C ALA A 202 30.03 30.78 17.63
N ASN A 203 30.42 32.02 17.43
CA ASN A 203 30.90 32.87 18.49
C ASN A 203 29.72 33.46 19.29
N ASN A 204 30.03 34.23 20.30
CA ASN A 204 29.06 34.88 21.19
C ASN A 204 28.20 35.97 20.53
N LEU A 205 28.54 36.39 19.31
CA LEU A 205 27.76 37.34 18.51
C LEU A 205 26.82 36.60 17.51
N GLY A 206 26.79 35.27 17.50
CA GLY A 206 25.98 34.48 16.60
C GLY A 206 26.50 34.41 15.17
N SER A 207 27.76 34.67 14.93
CA SER A 207 28.43 34.46 13.67
C SER A 207 29.07 33.08 13.62
N ALA A 208 29.06 32.44 12.43
CA ALA A 208 29.76 31.17 12.23
C ALA A 208 31.25 31.31 12.59
N ASP A 209 31.75 30.40 13.39
CA ASP A 209 33.11 30.40 13.88
C ASP A 209 33.51 28.97 14.28
N ASP A 210 34.46 28.38 13.57
CA ASP A 210 34.87 27.00 13.78
C ASP A 210 35.46 26.78 15.17
N ASN A 211 36.08 27.80 15.75
CA ASN A 211 36.56 27.80 17.15
C ASN A 211 35.51 28.28 18.15
N GLY A 212 34.31 28.56 17.69
CA GLY A 212 33.24 29.07 18.55
C GLY A 212 32.82 28.06 19.62
N THR A 213 32.47 28.59 20.78
CA THR A 213 32.02 27.79 21.94
C THR A 213 30.50 27.73 22.06
N MET A 214 29.77 28.39 21.15
CA MET A 214 28.32 28.37 21.06
C MET A 214 27.85 27.60 19.81
N ALA A 215 26.54 27.31 19.74
CA ALA A 215 25.92 26.78 18.56
C ALA A 215 24.87 27.75 18.01
N LEU A 216 24.91 28.02 16.72
CA LEU A 216 23.85 28.74 16.01
C LEU A 216 22.95 27.74 15.31
N ALA A 217 21.74 27.56 15.83
CA ALA A 217 20.76 26.65 15.25
C ALA A 217 19.77 27.38 14.33
N ARG A 218 19.62 26.94 13.10
CA ARG A 218 18.52 27.33 12.22
C ARG A 218 17.32 26.42 12.48
N ILE A 219 16.25 26.99 12.98
CA ILE A 219 15.08 26.25 13.45
C ILE A 219 13.86 26.72 12.67
N LYS A 220 13.14 25.75 12.09
CA LYS A 220 11.82 25.98 11.48
C LYS A 220 10.91 24.83 11.82
N PHE A 221 9.82 25.12 12.54
CA PHE A 221 8.78 24.14 12.85
C PHE A 221 7.39 24.78 12.92
N SER A 222 6.38 23.93 12.93
CA SER A 222 4.99 24.31 13.14
C SER A 222 4.25 23.27 13.98
N VAL A 223 3.33 23.75 14.81
CA VAL A 223 2.36 23.00 15.62
C VAL A 223 0.97 23.52 15.31
N ALA A 224 0.03 22.64 15.03
CA ALA A 224 -1.36 23.03 14.78
C ALA A 224 -1.99 23.62 16.04
N ALA A 225 -2.55 24.82 15.92
CA ALA A 225 -3.12 25.55 17.07
C ALA A 225 -4.40 24.90 17.63
N VAL A 226 -5.18 24.20 16.79
CA VAL A 226 -6.44 23.52 17.15
C VAL A 226 -7.33 24.47 17.98
N SER A 227 -7.76 25.57 17.36
CA SER A 227 -8.53 26.66 18.00
C SER A 227 -7.81 27.29 19.24
N ASN A 228 -6.50 27.39 19.18
CA ASN A 228 -5.64 27.89 20.26
C ASN A 228 -5.70 27.08 21.57
N LYS A 229 -6.20 25.86 21.51
CA LYS A 229 -6.32 24.96 22.68
C LYS A 229 -5.28 23.83 22.70
N ASN A 230 -4.48 23.69 21.63
CA ASN A 230 -3.44 22.68 21.61
C ASN A 230 -2.31 23.04 22.59
N THR A 231 -1.75 22.04 23.24
CA THR A 231 -0.47 22.23 23.93
C THR A 231 0.63 22.42 22.89
N LYS A 232 1.67 23.07 23.28
CA LYS A 232 2.81 23.35 22.41
C LYS A 232 4.05 23.52 23.26
N SER A 233 5.10 22.85 22.87
CA SER A 233 6.43 23.05 23.47
C SER A 233 7.51 22.66 22.47
N TYR A 234 8.65 23.26 22.61
CA TYR A 234 9.87 22.77 21.99
C TYR A 234 11.01 22.78 23.02
N VAL A 235 11.92 21.86 22.81
CA VAL A 235 13.15 21.75 23.57
C VAL A 235 14.30 21.53 22.61
N VAL A 236 15.37 22.32 22.76
CA VAL A 236 16.65 22.09 22.10
C VAL A 236 17.61 21.55 23.13
N GLU A 237 18.15 20.40 22.85
CA GLU A 237 19.10 19.73 23.72
C GLU A 237 20.40 19.50 22.97
N TYR A 238 21.48 19.37 23.71
CA TYR A 238 22.78 19.00 23.17
C TYR A 238 23.45 17.93 24.00
N ARG A 239 24.34 17.19 23.41
CA ARG A 239 25.25 16.28 24.08
C ARG A 239 26.57 16.22 23.34
N GLN A 240 27.65 15.91 24.03
CA GLN A 240 28.86 15.46 23.33
C GLN A 240 28.55 14.13 22.63
N LYS A 241 29.03 13.93 21.38
CA LYS A 241 28.68 12.78 20.55
C LYS A 241 28.91 11.41 21.21
N SER A 242 29.87 11.32 22.11
CA SER A 242 30.16 10.11 22.90
C SER A 242 29.38 9.99 24.22
N ALA A 243 28.51 10.95 24.56
CA ALA A 243 27.76 10.96 25.80
C ALA A 243 26.35 10.38 25.64
N ASP A 244 25.87 9.68 26.67
CA ASP A 244 24.53 9.12 26.69
C ASP A 244 23.44 10.12 27.10
N THR A 245 23.82 11.17 27.83
CA THR A 245 22.90 12.13 28.43
C THR A 245 22.77 13.40 27.60
N TRP A 246 21.52 13.87 27.47
CA TRP A 246 21.19 15.14 26.82
C TRP A 246 21.08 16.25 27.85
N THR A 247 21.55 17.43 27.51
CA THR A 247 21.45 18.65 28.31
C THR A 247 20.57 19.66 27.57
N GLU A 248 19.62 20.25 28.26
CA GLU A 248 18.78 21.30 27.67
C GLU A 248 19.61 22.55 27.37
N ALA A 249 19.48 23.06 26.15
CA ALA A 249 20.11 24.29 25.70
C ALA A 249 19.08 25.44 25.60
N ALA A 250 17.86 25.14 25.22
CA ALA A 250 16.77 26.10 25.12
C ALA A 250 15.42 25.38 25.10
N SER A 251 14.40 26.06 25.59
CA SER A 251 13.02 25.57 25.49
C SER A 251 12.04 26.72 25.33
N GLY A 252 10.81 26.39 24.93
CA GLY A 252 9.75 27.40 24.79
C GLY A 252 8.40 26.81 24.41
N SER A 253 7.40 27.70 24.29
CA SER A 253 6.01 27.34 24.03
C SER A 253 5.39 28.25 22.99
N VAL A 254 5.61 27.91 21.71
CA VAL A 254 5.07 28.64 20.54
C VAL A 254 4.50 27.69 19.51
N TYR A 255 3.52 28.12 18.69
CA TYR A 255 2.95 27.30 17.62
C TYR A 255 3.84 27.21 16.38
N SER A 256 4.72 28.16 16.20
CA SER A 256 5.68 28.13 15.09
C SER A 256 6.95 28.87 15.45
N TYR A 257 8.03 28.48 14.86
CA TYR A 257 9.32 29.14 14.94
C TYR A 257 9.96 29.13 13.55
N ASP A 258 10.57 30.22 13.14
CA ASP A 258 11.28 30.32 11.87
C ASP A 258 12.39 31.38 11.99
N SER A 259 13.47 31.02 12.67
CA SER A 259 14.60 31.93 12.89
C SER A 259 15.86 31.16 13.26
N ASN A 260 16.97 31.87 13.28
CA ASN A 260 18.18 31.40 13.92
C ASN A 260 18.07 31.58 15.46
N MET A 261 18.65 30.65 16.20
CA MET A 261 18.73 30.69 17.65
C MET A 261 20.18 30.46 18.07
N LEU A 262 20.76 31.43 18.76
CA LEU A 262 22.05 31.27 19.39
C LEU A 262 21.87 30.50 20.70
N LEU A 263 22.51 29.35 20.79
CA LEU A 263 22.50 28.47 21.96
C LEU A 263 23.78 28.68 22.76
N ASN A 264 23.60 29.12 24.00
CA ASN A 264 24.72 29.33 24.93
C ASN A 264 25.10 28.00 25.60
N VAL A 265 25.89 27.17 24.92
CA VAL A 265 26.15 25.76 25.28
C VAL A 265 27.61 25.45 25.53
N ASN A 266 28.49 26.30 25.69
CA ASN A 266 29.92 26.11 26.03
C ASN A 266 30.57 24.85 25.44
N LEU A 267 30.52 24.75 24.11
CA LEU A 267 31.06 23.63 23.34
C LEU A 267 32.60 23.69 23.27
N SER A 268 33.29 22.58 23.56
CA SER A 268 34.72 22.47 23.29
C SER A 268 34.97 22.44 21.76
N PRO A 269 35.89 23.24 21.21
CA PRO A 269 36.26 23.18 19.82
C PRO A 269 36.78 21.81 19.35
N ASP A 270 37.39 21.05 20.24
CA ASP A 270 38.01 19.75 19.94
C ASP A 270 37.02 18.57 20.00
N LYS A 271 35.74 18.84 20.17
CA LYS A 271 34.72 17.80 20.33
C LYS A 271 33.51 18.03 19.41
N SER A 272 32.97 16.94 18.89
CA SER A 272 31.70 16.97 18.15
C SER A 272 30.53 16.86 19.11
N TYR A 273 29.42 17.47 18.73
CA TYR A 273 28.20 17.45 19.53
C TYR A 273 27.00 17.13 18.66
N ASP A 274 26.09 16.34 19.21
CA ASP A 274 24.75 16.18 18.66
C ASP A 274 23.83 17.22 19.30
N LEU A 275 23.03 17.87 18.47
CA LEU A 275 21.89 18.69 18.91
C LEU A 275 20.61 17.98 18.54
N ARG A 276 19.60 18.08 19.39
CA ARG A 276 18.27 17.53 19.16
C ARG A 276 17.22 18.60 19.40
N LEU A 277 16.36 18.82 18.43
CA LEU A 277 15.14 19.58 18.57
C LEU A 277 13.98 18.63 18.78
N SER A 278 13.26 18.76 19.87
CA SER A 278 11.99 18.07 20.14
C SER A 278 10.87 19.08 20.10
N VAL A 279 9.83 18.83 19.28
CA VAL A 279 8.64 19.67 19.17
C VAL A 279 7.43 18.83 19.53
N SER A 280 6.67 19.27 20.52
CA SER A 280 5.56 18.49 21.10
C SER A 280 4.25 19.24 21.06
N ASP A 281 3.18 18.49 20.89
CA ASP A 281 1.82 18.95 21.11
C ASP A 281 1.07 17.97 22.04
N PHE A 282 -0.23 18.16 22.20
CA PHE A 282 -1.08 17.27 23.02
C PHE A 282 -1.04 15.80 22.54
N PHE A 283 -0.80 15.55 21.28
CA PHE A 283 -0.92 14.24 20.66
C PHE A 283 0.42 13.52 20.49
N GLY A 284 1.53 14.21 20.60
CA GLY A 284 2.84 13.59 20.46
C GLY A 284 3.99 14.55 20.21
N THR A 285 5.16 13.96 20.03
CA THR A 285 6.43 14.66 19.85
C THR A 285 7.07 14.23 18.54
N VAL A 286 7.67 15.17 17.82
CA VAL A 286 8.58 14.91 16.71
C VAL A 286 9.96 15.43 17.05
N THR A 287 10.99 14.75 16.57
CA THR A 287 12.38 15.10 16.84
C THR A 287 13.18 15.23 15.56
N ALA A 288 14.19 16.09 15.58
CA ALA A 288 15.22 16.16 14.55
C ALA A 288 16.58 16.36 15.23
N THR A 289 17.63 15.87 14.61
CA THR A 289 19.00 16.01 15.10
C THR A 289 19.87 16.74 14.08
N SER A 290 20.87 17.43 14.58
CA SER A 290 21.92 18.08 13.80
C SER A 290 23.24 17.91 14.53
N GLU A 291 24.28 17.69 13.79
CA GLU A 291 25.63 17.61 14.33
C GLU A 291 26.31 18.98 14.27
N VAL A 292 27.06 19.29 15.31
CA VAL A 292 28.02 20.39 15.36
C VAL A 292 29.41 19.77 15.43
N ALA A 293 30.09 19.81 14.29
CA ALA A 293 31.43 19.23 14.17
C ALA A 293 32.45 19.95 15.07
N THR A 294 33.62 19.36 15.21
CA THR A 294 34.79 20.02 15.78
C THR A 294 35.20 21.26 14.96
N ALA A 295 36.05 22.08 15.49
CA ALA A 295 36.80 23.07 14.69
C ALA A 295 37.44 22.34 13.48
N PHE A 296 37.55 23.05 12.36
CA PHE A 296 38.14 22.44 11.17
C PHE A 296 39.54 21.93 11.49
N THR A 297 39.71 20.63 11.49
CA THR A 297 40.99 19.96 11.71
C THR A 297 41.46 19.39 10.39
N LEU A 298 42.53 19.94 9.83
CA LEU A 298 43.10 19.43 8.59
C LEU A 298 43.63 18.01 8.80
N LEU A 299 44.26 17.76 9.94
CA LEU A 299 44.89 16.49 10.31
C LEU A 299 44.77 16.29 11.81
N ASP A 300 44.28 15.16 12.27
CA ASP A 300 44.21 14.77 13.66
C ASP A 300 44.77 13.37 13.89
N PHE A 301 45.41 13.18 15.04
CA PHE A 301 45.91 11.90 15.48
C PHE A 301 45.07 11.41 16.67
N ASN A 302 44.53 10.21 16.56
CA ASN A 302 43.79 9.61 17.66
C ASN A 302 44.66 9.49 18.92
N ALA A 303 44.05 9.73 20.08
CA ALA A 303 44.71 9.63 21.36
C ALA A 303 45.37 8.26 21.65
N SER A 304 44.95 7.20 20.96
CA SER A 304 45.59 5.87 20.97
C SER A 304 46.97 5.84 20.32
N GLY A 305 47.35 6.89 19.56
CA GLY A 305 48.56 6.97 18.77
C GLY A 305 48.57 6.11 17.52
N LYS A 306 47.44 5.50 17.10
CA LYS A 306 47.35 4.60 15.95
C LYS A 306 46.35 5.04 14.90
N GLY A 307 45.39 5.92 15.22
CA GLY A 307 44.42 6.46 14.29
C GLY A 307 44.86 7.81 13.76
N ILE A 308 44.45 8.15 12.53
CA ILE A 308 44.66 9.45 11.88
C ILE A 308 43.40 9.83 11.11
N ALA A 309 43.01 11.10 11.17
CA ALA A 309 41.88 11.64 10.38
C ALA A 309 42.32 12.90 9.62
N PHE A 310 41.73 13.06 8.41
CA PHE A 310 41.86 14.26 7.57
C PHE A 310 40.49 14.94 7.47
N GLY A 311 40.43 16.23 7.78
CA GLY A 311 39.21 17.04 7.73
C GLY A 311 38.27 16.87 8.91
N LYS A 312 38.63 16.06 9.88
CA LYS A 312 37.86 15.80 11.14
C LYS A 312 38.80 15.36 12.25
N VAL A 313 38.28 15.32 13.50
CA VAL A 313 38.96 14.66 14.62
C VAL A 313 38.87 13.13 14.43
N SER A 314 39.97 12.44 14.73
CA SER A 314 40.05 10.98 14.64
C SER A 314 39.23 10.31 15.74
N GLU A 315 38.20 9.53 15.33
CA GLU A 315 37.33 8.77 16.23
C GLU A 315 37.70 7.29 16.24
N ILE A 316 38.38 6.80 15.19
CA ILE A 316 38.79 5.40 15.08
C ILE A 316 40.20 5.24 15.69
N ALA A 317 40.29 4.38 16.68
CA ALA A 317 41.53 4.19 17.47
C ALA A 317 42.68 3.58 16.64
N ASP A 318 42.41 2.85 15.56
CA ASP A 318 43.38 2.13 14.73
C ASP A 318 42.98 2.16 13.26
N GLY A 319 43.06 3.34 12.63
CA GLY A 319 42.66 3.51 11.24
C GLY A 319 42.87 4.91 10.71
N MET A 320 42.56 5.11 9.42
CA MET A 320 42.57 6.42 8.76
C MET A 320 41.14 6.80 8.35
N GLU A 321 40.72 7.98 8.77
CA GLU A 321 39.43 8.58 8.42
C GLU A 321 39.65 9.80 7.53
N ILE A 322 38.80 9.97 6.52
CA ILE A 322 38.85 11.10 5.60
C ILE A 322 37.44 11.67 5.45
N ASP A 323 37.23 12.88 5.97
CA ASP A 323 35.96 13.63 5.86
C ASP A 323 36.11 14.79 4.88
N MET A 324 36.73 14.52 3.74
CA MET A 324 36.89 15.44 2.62
C MET A 324 37.02 14.65 1.32
N PRO A 325 36.75 15.25 0.15
CA PRO A 325 37.02 14.62 -1.12
C PRO A 325 38.51 14.28 -1.25
N MET A 326 38.83 13.01 -1.52
CA MET A 326 40.19 12.56 -1.73
C MET A 326 40.48 12.43 -3.22
N SER A 327 41.51 13.14 -3.73
CA SER A 327 42.02 12.98 -5.08
C SER A 327 43.44 12.43 -5.02
N ILE A 328 43.68 11.29 -5.67
CA ILE A 328 44.98 10.63 -5.73
C ILE A 328 45.45 10.64 -7.18
N ASN A 329 46.46 11.47 -7.46
CA ASN A 329 46.97 11.66 -8.84
C ASN A 329 47.88 10.55 -9.33
N GLN A 330 48.19 9.54 -8.51
CA GLN A 330 49.05 8.44 -8.90
C GLN A 330 48.43 7.08 -8.48
N TYR A 331 48.89 6.45 -7.42
CA TYR A 331 48.48 5.09 -7.07
C TYR A 331 48.11 5.00 -5.60
N ILE A 332 47.07 4.19 -5.29
CA ILE A 332 46.84 3.68 -3.95
C ILE A 332 47.47 2.30 -3.87
N TYR A 333 48.54 2.15 -3.12
CA TYR A 333 49.08 0.84 -2.78
C TYR A 333 48.45 0.33 -1.53
N MET A 334 47.57 -0.65 -1.68
CA MET A 334 47.07 -1.42 -0.53
C MET A 334 47.99 -2.61 -0.28
N GLY A 335 49.17 -2.31 0.24
CA GLY A 335 50.18 -3.29 0.55
C GLY A 335 50.25 -3.58 2.06
N GLY A 336 50.23 -4.81 2.45
CA GLY A 336 50.68 -5.25 3.77
C GLY A 336 51.96 -6.06 3.61
N ILE A 337 52.63 -6.37 4.71
CA ILE A 337 53.76 -7.32 4.78
C ILE A 337 53.28 -8.60 4.10
N LYS A 338 54.06 -9.11 3.13
CA LYS A 338 53.74 -10.34 2.40
C LYS A 338 53.57 -11.51 3.38
N LYS A 339 52.34 -11.78 3.78
CA LYS A 339 51.94 -13.11 4.21
C LYS A 339 51.23 -13.74 3.03
N SER A 340 51.68 -14.91 2.63
CA SER A 340 51.05 -15.74 1.63
C SER A 340 49.59 -15.95 2.06
N ASN A 341 48.63 -15.73 1.16
CA ASN A 341 47.20 -15.98 1.30
C ASN A 341 46.34 -14.95 2.09
N GLU A 342 46.79 -13.70 2.26
CA GLU A 342 45.93 -12.66 2.78
C GLU A 342 45.21 -11.90 1.67
N GLU A 343 43.89 -11.76 1.78
CA GLU A 343 43.09 -10.89 0.92
C GLU A 343 43.30 -9.42 1.31
N LYS A 344 43.30 -8.54 0.31
CA LYS A 344 43.31 -7.08 0.50
C LYS A 344 42.02 -6.54 -0.10
N ASP A 345 41.21 -5.95 0.74
CA ASP A 345 39.83 -5.60 0.42
C ASP A 345 39.59 -4.10 0.49
N ILE A 346 38.79 -3.57 -0.44
CA ILE A 346 38.12 -2.27 -0.31
C ILE A 346 36.63 -2.58 -0.09
N TYR A 347 36.12 -2.18 1.06
CA TYR A 347 34.72 -2.36 1.39
C TYR A 347 33.89 -1.16 0.98
N PHE A 348 32.77 -1.41 0.32
CA PHE A 348 31.67 -0.47 0.15
C PHE A 348 30.53 -0.96 1.05
N GLN A 349 30.15 -0.15 2.01
CA GLN A 349 29.08 -0.45 2.95
C GLN A 349 27.91 0.50 2.73
N THR A 350 26.71 -0.05 2.60
CA THR A 350 25.46 0.71 2.55
C THR A 350 24.46 0.09 3.52
N THR A 351 23.54 0.91 4.00
CA THR A 351 22.44 0.45 4.85
C THR A 351 21.13 0.77 4.14
N ASP A 352 20.23 -0.20 4.00
CA ASP A 352 18.92 0.02 3.42
C ASP A 352 17.93 0.63 4.42
N ASP A 353 16.71 0.99 3.94
CA ASP A 353 15.65 1.59 4.77
C ASP A 353 15.16 0.66 5.90
N ALA A 354 15.48 -0.63 5.85
CA ALA A 354 15.18 -1.61 6.89
C ALA A 354 16.34 -1.82 7.87
N ALA A 355 17.38 -0.97 7.82
CA ALA A 355 18.58 -1.02 8.62
C ALA A 355 19.48 -2.27 8.40
N ASN A 356 19.30 -2.97 7.27
CA ASN A 356 20.21 -4.05 6.90
C ASN A 356 21.50 -3.47 6.31
N VAL A 357 22.62 -3.97 6.77
CA VAL A 357 23.95 -3.57 6.28
C VAL A 357 24.32 -4.42 5.07
N HIS A 358 24.56 -3.76 3.94
CA HIS A 358 25.02 -4.39 2.71
C HIS A 358 26.48 -4.04 2.48
N ASN A 359 27.33 -5.06 2.36
CA ASN A 359 28.75 -4.91 2.11
C ASN A 359 29.10 -5.50 0.74
N CYS A 360 29.66 -4.67 -0.13
CA CYS A 360 30.34 -5.13 -1.34
C CYS A 360 31.83 -4.83 -1.22
N LYS A 361 32.68 -5.79 -1.48
CA LYS A 361 34.13 -5.58 -1.45
C LYS A 361 34.77 -5.76 -2.82
N LEU A 362 35.70 -4.87 -3.16
CA LEU A 362 36.74 -5.16 -4.13
C LEU A 362 37.90 -5.84 -3.40
N TYR A 363 38.34 -6.96 -3.88
CA TYR A 363 39.41 -7.73 -3.26
C TYR A 363 40.52 -8.07 -4.25
N GLY A 364 41.73 -8.16 -3.71
CA GLY A 364 42.84 -8.78 -4.40
C GLY A 364 43.35 -9.96 -3.60
N ALA A 365 43.36 -11.13 -4.18
CA ALA A 365 43.88 -12.35 -3.56
C ALA A 365 45.06 -12.90 -4.34
N SER A 366 46.07 -13.36 -3.61
CA SER A 366 47.26 -13.99 -4.16
C SER A 366 47.53 -15.32 -3.42
N GLY A 367 47.46 -16.41 -4.09
CA GLY A 367 47.82 -17.74 -3.60
C GLY A 367 48.89 -18.39 -4.46
N ASN A 368 49.34 -19.63 -4.10
CA ASN A 368 50.45 -20.33 -4.73
C ASN A 368 50.36 -20.50 -6.26
N SER A 369 49.23 -20.22 -6.88
CA SER A 369 49.02 -20.40 -8.33
C SER A 369 48.05 -19.41 -8.96
N VAL A 370 47.37 -18.57 -8.20
CA VAL A 370 46.31 -17.69 -8.74
C VAL A 370 46.37 -16.32 -8.08
N THR A 371 46.55 -15.27 -8.90
CA THR A 371 46.30 -13.91 -8.48
C THR A 371 44.99 -13.45 -9.09
N SER A 372 44.09 -12.95 -8.27
CA SER A 372 42.79 -12.46 -8.73
C SER A 372 42.48 -11.09 -8.13
N ILE A 373 41.74 -10.30 -8.88
CA ILE A 373 41.05 -9.11 -8.40
C ILE A 373 39.58 -9.27 -8.71
N GLY A 374 38.70 -8.91 -7.81
CA GLY A 374 37.28 -9.12 -8.02
C GLY A 374 36.39 -8.28 -7.12
N CYS A 375 35.12 -8.42 -7.32
CA CYS A 375 34.06 -7.86 -6.48
C CYS A 375 33.27 -8.99 -5.82
N TRP A 376 33.05 -8.87 -4.52
CA TRP A 376 32.39 -9.87 -3.69
C TRP A 376 31.22 -9.24 -2.91
N ASP A 377 30.04 -9.85 -2.98
CA ASP A 377 28.90 -9.50 -2.13
C ASP A 377 29.03 -10.27 -0.81
N THR A 378 29.35 -9.59 0.28
CA THR A 378 29.55 -10.22 1.58
C THR A 378 28.26 -10.64 2.24
N ALA A 379 27.14 -9.96 1.96
CA ALA A 379 25.83 -10.31 2.52
C ALA A 379 25.29 -11.62 1.95
N ARG A 380 25.58 -11.89 0.67
CA ARG A 380 25.16 -13.13 -0.02
C ARG A 380 26.25 -14.18 -0.14
N SER A 381 27.45 -13.89 0.34
CA SER A 381 28.61 -14.78 0.33
C SER A 381 28.96 -15.33 -1.05
N HIS A 382 28.88 -14.50 -2.10
CA HIS A 382 29.27 -14.88 -3.45
C HIS A 382 30.02 -13.78 -4.22
N GLY A 383 30.80 -14.18 -5.23
CA GLY A 383 31.47 -13.28 -6.12
C GLY A 383 30.51 -12.65 -7.14
N ILE A 384 30.68 -11.36 -7.43
CA ILE A 384 29.99 -10.69 -8.54
C ILE A 384 30.78 -10.89 -9.82
N TRP A 385 32.06 -10.56 -9.78
CA TRP A 385 33.01 -10.81 -10.85
C TRP A 385 34.44 -10.94 -10.31
N ARG A 386 35.31 -11.60 -11.04
CA ARG A 386 36.74 -11.71 -10.76
C ARG A 386 37.56 -11.82 -12.03
N TYR A 387 38.71 -11.18 -12.06
CA TYR A 387 39.71 -11.37 -13.08
C TYR A 387 40.77 -12.36 -12.56
N LEU A 388 41.00 -13.43 -13.27
CA LEU A 388 42.01 -14.45 -12.96
C LEU A 388 43.26 -14.20 -13.83
N SER A 389 44.35 -13.75 -13.22
CA SER A 389 45.58 -13.43 -13.95
C SER A 389 46.23 -14.64 -14.57
N SER A 390 46.09 -15.81 -13.96
CA SER A 390 46.65 -17.08 -14.46
C SER A 390 46.05 -17.55 -15.79
N THR A 391 44.78 -17.21 -16.05
CA THR A 391 44.06 -17.61 -17.27
C THR A 391 43.72 -16.41 -18.16
N GLN A 392 43.97 -15.18 -17.67
CA GLN A 392 43.57 -13.90 -18.30
C GLN A 392 42.05 -13.80 -18.56
N ASN A 393 41.24 -14.48 -17.74
CA ASN A 393 39.81 -14.50 -17.89
C ASN A 393 39.10 -13.57 -16.87
N LEU A 394 38.09 -12.86 -17.35
CA LEU A 394 37.10 -12.20 -16.51
C LEU A 394 35.93 -13.19 -16.29
N VAL A 395 35.71 -13.57 -15.04
CA VAL A 395 34.66 -14.52 -14.65
C VAL A 395 33.57 -13.78 -13.91
N PHE A 396 32.32 -13.93 -14.36
CA PHE A 396 31.14 -13.49 -13.65
C PHE A 396 30.52 -14.68 -12.91
N ASP A 397 29.96 -14.45 -11.73
CA ASP A 397 29.17 -15.47 -11.05
C ASP A 397 27.92 -15.78 -11.87
N ALA A 398 27.50 -17.05 -11.88
CA ALA A 398 26.34 -17.52 -12.67
C ALA A 398 25.02 -16.80 -12.36
N ASN A 399 24.91 -16.16 -11.20
CA ASN A 399 23.72 -15.43 -10.75
C ASN A 399 23.78 -13.91 -11.03
N VAL A 400 24.83 -13.42 -11.67
CA VAL A 400 24.95 -11.99 -11.98
C VAL A 400 24.27 -11.68 -13.30
N LYS A 401 23.21 -10.88 -13.24
CA LYS A 401 22.56 -10.30 -14.41
C LYS A 401 23.16 -8.93 -14.70
N VAL A 402 23.70 -8.72 -15.90
CA VAL A 402 24.12 -7.39 -16.38
C VAL A 402 22.95 -6.76 -17.14
N THR A 403 22.49 -5.64 -16.63
CA THR A 403 21.38 -4.88 -17.23
C THR A 403 21.90 -3.51 -17.66
N ARG A 404 21.55 -3.06 -18.88
CA ARG A 404 21.86 -1.69 -19.31
C ARG A 404 21.03 -0.67 -18.53
N ALA A 405 21.54 0.54 -18.38
CA ALA A 405 20.86 1.64 -17.67
C ALA A 405 19.50 2.00 -18.28
N ASN A 406 19.24 1.65 -19.54
CA ASN A 406 17.96 1.84 -20.23
C ASN A 406 17.03 0.61 -20.21
N GLY A 407 17.33 -0.40 -19.39
CA GLY A 407 16.49 -1.60 -19.23
C GLY A 407 16.66 -2.68 -20.31
N GLY A 408 17.61 -2.52 -21.25
CA GLY A 408 17.94 -3.56 -22.21
C GLY A 408 18.84 -4.64 -21.60
N ASP A 409 18.53 -5.91 -21.82
CA ASP A 409 19.39 -7.03 -21.40
C ASP A 409 20.64 -7.09 -22.30
N GLU A 410 21.83 -7.17 -21.70
CA GLU A 410 23.01 -7.56 -22.43
C GLU A 410 23.16 -9.08 -22.46
N PHE A 411 23.60 -9.61 -23.60
CA PHE A 411 23.81 -11.04 -23.77
C PHE A 411 25.08 -11.48 -23.04
N ILE A 412 24.90 -12.06 -21.86
CA ILE A 412 25.95 -12.79 -21.17
C ILE A 412 25.68 -14.28 -21.36
N THR A 413 26.70 -15.06 -21.67
CA THR A 413 26.56 -16.50 -21.75
C THR A 413 26.29 -17.06 -20.36
N SER A 414 25.21 -17.87 -20.22
CA SER A 414 24.88 -18.55 -18.97
C SER A 414 25.82 -19.72 -18.67
N GLU A 415 26.54 -20.18 -19.66
CA GLU A 415 27.52 -21.25 -19.59
C GLU A 415 28.79 -20.84 -20.36
N PRO A 416 29.96 -21.40 -20.04
CA PRO A 416 31.14 -21.21 -20.85
C PRO A 416 30.89 -21.57 -22.31
N VAL A 417 31.40 -20.74 -23.24
CA VAL A 417 31.32 -21.05 -24.65
C VAL A 417 32.08 -22.36 -24.91
N VAL A 418 31.36 -23.39 -25.32
CA VAL A 418 31.97 -24.69 -25.67
C VAL A 418 32.34 -24.66 -27.12
N HIS A 419 33.62 -24.80 -27.42
CA HIS A 419 34.09 -24.86 -28.80
C HIS A 419 35.14 -25.97 -28.96
N GLY A 420 34.93 -26.79 -29.96
CA GLY A 420 35.94 -27.69 -30.51
C GLY A 420 36.54 -27.06 -31.79
N SER A 421 37.40 -27.82 -32.48
CA SER A 421 38.01 -27.37 -33.73
C SER A 421 36.99 -27.04 -34.84
N ARG A 422 35.83 -27.69 -34.84
CA ARG A 422 34.73 -27.52 -35.82
C ARG A 422 33.33 -27.56 -35.28
N THR A 423 33.15 -27.68 -33.96
CA THR A 423 31.87 -27.75 -33.29
C THR A 423 31.84 -26.85 -32.08
N GLY A 424 30.70 -26.37 -31.69
CA GLY A 424 30.59 -25.60 -30.46
C GLY A 424 29.16 -25.15 -30.17
N ARG A 425 29.02 -24.48 -29.03
CA ARG A 425 27.77 -23.84 -28.62
C ARG A 425 28.04 -22.61 -27.77
N VAL A 426 27.08 -21.73 -27.75
CA VAL A 426 26.98 -20.62 -26.80
C VAL A 426 25.53 -20.56 -26.31
N HIS A 427 25.37 -20.46 -25.01
CA HIS A 427 24.09 -20.29 -24.36
C HIS A 427 24.08 -18.93 -23.63
N PHE A 428 23.15 -18.07 -23.99
CA PHE A 428 23.03 -16.73 -23.44
C PHE A 428 22.04 -16.73 -22.25
N SER A 429 22.21 -15.80 -21.35
CA SER A 429 21.40 -15.65 -20.13
C SER A 429 19.90 -15.39 -20.39
N ASN A 430 19.56 -14.90 -21.58
CA ASN A 430 18.17 -14.72 -22.03
C ASN A 430 17.53 -16.00 -22.60
N GLY A 431 18.23 -17.14 -22.51
CA GLY A 431 17.78 -18.42 -23.04
C GLY A 431 18.13 -18.67 -24.51
N LEU A 432 18.72 -17.72 -25.22
CA LEU A 432 19.14 -17.93 -26.61
C LEU A 432 20.31 -18.93 -26.63
N LEU A 433 20.15 -20.00 -27.38
CA LEU A 433 21.15 -21.04 -27.57
C LEU A 433 21.53 -21.11 -29.05
N ILE A 434 22.80 -20.96 -29.32
CA ILE A 434 23.37 -21.13 -30.67
C ILE A 434 24.33 -22.31 -30.61
N GLN A 435 24.13 -23.28 -31.51
CA GLN A 435 25.02 -24.42 -31.67
C GLN A 435 25.48 -24.49 -33.13
N TRP A 436 26.67 -24.96 -33.35
CA TRP A 436 27.23 -25.10 -34.69
C TRP A 436 28.10 -26.34 -34.79
N GLY A 437 28.22 -26.82 -36.01
CA GLY A 437 29.03 -27.98 -36.26
C GLY A 437 29.33 -28.22 -37.74
N VAL A 438 30.12 -29.23 -37.99
CA VAL A 438 30.44 -29.66 -39.35
C VAL A 438 30.34 -31.18 -39.40
N GLU A 439 29.52 -31.68 -40.33
CA GLU A 439 29.34 -33.11 -40.57
C GLU A 439 29.90 -33.52 -41.94
N ALA A 440 30.65 -34.57 -41.98
CA ALA A 440 31.10 -35.18 -43.22
C ALA A 440 30.03 -36.16 -43.75
N ILE A 441 29.59 -35.98 -44.96
CA ILE A 441 28.64 -36.84 -45.65
C ILE A 441 29.32 -37.45 -46.88
N THR A 442 29.21 -38.76 -47.04
CA THR A 442 29.60 -39.48 -48.26
C THR A 442 28.40 -39.51 -49.20
N PRO A 443 28.31 -38.65 -50.21
CA PRO A 443 27.13 -38.55 -51.02
C PRO A 443 26.99 -39.71 -51.96
N VAL A 444 25.76 -40.08 -52.31
CA VAL A 444 25.41 -40.90 -53.46
C VAL A 444 25.27 -39.97 -54.65
N LYS A 445 25.94 -40.29 -55.75
CA LYS A 445 25.90 -39.48 -56.97
C LYS A 445 24.48 -39.11 -57.37
N ASP A 446 24.29 -37.78 -57.58
CA ASP A 446 23.03 -37.17 -58.08
C ASP A 446 21.81 -37.47 -57.20
N THR A 447 22.03 -37.91 -55.94
CA THR A 447 20.97 -38.30 -55.02
C THR A 447 21.11 -37.48 -53.71
N PRO A 448 20.04 -36.89 -53.18
CA PRO A 448 20.06 -36.25 -51.86
C PRO A 448 20.46 -37.30 -50.81
N THR A 449 21.62 -37.09 -50.22
CA THR A 449 22.16 -37.98 -49.19
C THR A 449 22.16 -37.24 -47.85
N SER A 450 21.64 -37.88 -46.83
CA SER A 450 21.57 -37.26 -45.48
C SER A 450 22.47 -37.91 -44.48
N LYS A 451 22.73 -37.16 -43.41
CA LYS A 451 23.30 -37.62 -42.15
C LYS A 451 22.58 -36.98 -40.98
N ALA A 452 22.13 -37.80 -40.07
CA ALA A 452 21.53 -37.32 -38.83
C ALA A 452 22.54 -36.57 -37.97
N VAL A 453 22.19 -35.38 -37.54
CA VAL A 453 22.95 -34.51 -36.65
C VAL A 453 22.20 -34.44 -35.33
N LYS A 454 22.87 -34.73 -34.25
CA LYS A 454 22.34 -34.57 -32.90
C LYS A 454 22.88 -33.27 -32.31
N PHE A 455 22.00 -32.44 -31.75
CA PHE A 455 22.44 -31.27 -30.98
C PHE A 455 23.11 -31.71 -29.68
N ASP A 456 24.15 -31.01 -29.28
CA ASP A 456 24.83 -31.22 -28.02
C ASP A 456 23.90 -30.93 -26.81
N VAL A 457 23.06 -29.91 -26.97
CA VAL A 457 22.01 -29.56 -26.02
C VAL A 457 20.67 -29.40 -26.75
N ALA A 458 19.62 -30.02 -26.20
CA ALA A 458 18.28 -29.90 -26.78
C ALA A 458 17.71 -28.51 -26.59
N TYR A 459 16.94 -28.03 -27.58
CA TYR A 459 16.18 -26.79 -27.51
C TYR A 459 14.81 -27.01 -26.86
N THR A 460 14.20 -25.94 -26.37
CA THR A 460 12.84 -25.98 -25.82
C THR A 460 11.78 -26.05 -26.93
N SER A 461 12.08 -25.46 -28.09
CA SER A 461 11.25 -25.49 -29.29
C SER A 461 12.13 -25.79 -30.50
N VAL A 462 11.53 -26.21 -31.61
CA VAL A 462 12.29 -26.51 -32.83
C VAL A 462 13.10 -25.30 -33.26
N PRO A 463 14.45 -25.42 -33.35
CA PRO A 463 15.34 -24.30 -33.71
C PRO A 463 15.29 -24.00 -35.21
N MET A 464 15.76 -22.81 -35.59
CA MET A 464 16.13 -22.53 -36.97
C MET A 464 17.49 -23.16 -37.26
N VAL A 465 17.59 -23.94 -38.32
CA VAL A 465 18.85 -24.56 -38.75
C VAL A 465 19.25 -24.05 -40.12
N LEU A 466 20.47 -23.53 -40.18
CA LEU A 466 21.13 -23.12 -41.43
C LEU A 466 22.22 -24.12 -41.77
N THR A 467 22.29 -24.51 -43.03
CA THR A 467 23.33 -25.41 -43.53
C THR A 467 24.07 -24.82 -44.70
N THR A 468 25.37 -25.16 -44.83
CA THR A 468 26.18 -24.79 -45.96
C THR A 468 27.12 -25.94 -46.34
N ALA A 469 27.29 -26.18 -47.62
CA ALA A 469 28.24 -27.17 -48.07
C ALA A 469 29.68 -26.57 -48.01
N ILE A 470 30.60 -27.31 -47.38
CA ILE A 470 32.03 -26.98 -47.31
C ILE A 470 32.75 -27.91 -48.25
N THR A 471 33.24 -27.37 -49.34
CA THR A 471 33.92 -28.12 -50.41
C THR A 471 35.14 -27.39 -50.92
N THR A 472 36.13 -28.19 -51.36
CA THR A 472 37.34 -27.63 -52.02
C THR A 472 37.13 -27.37 -53.51
N VAL A 473 35.94 -27.77 -54.05
CA VAL A 473 35.55 -27.61 -55.45
C VAL A 473 34.19 -26.96 -55.55
N PRO A 474 34.10 -25.62 -55.33
CA PRO A 474 32.84 -24.91 -55.36
C PRO A 474 32.25 -24.84 -56.75
N GLY A 475 30.93 -24.89 -56.83
CA GLY A 475 30.12 -24.53 -58.03
C GLY A 475 29.79 -25.62 -59.01
N THR A 476 30.62 -26.63 -59.20
CA THR A 476 30.38 -27.67 -60.24
C THR A 476 30.01 -29.05 -59.70
N SER A 477 30.27 -29.30 -58.45
CA SER A 477 30.13 -30.65 -57.85
C SER A 477 29.04 -30.79 -56.82
N VAL A 478 28.67 -29.69 -56.13
CA VAL A 478 27.57 -29.69 -55.15
C VAL A 478 26.37 -28.94 -55.74
N SER A 479 25.27 -29.67 -55.95
CA SER A 479 24.06 -29.12 -56.54
C SER A 479 23.06 -28.61 -55.47
N GLY A 480 23.24 -28.98 -54.22
CA GLY A 480 22.39 -28.48 -53.14
C GLY A 480 22.82 -28.98 -51.75
N ASN A 481 22.43 -28.24 -50.73
CA ASN A 481 22.43 -28.66 -49.35
C ASN A 481 21.17 -28.17 -48.65
N ALA A 482 20.69 -28.92 -47.68
CA ALA A 482 19.48 -28.60 -46.94
C ALA A 482 19.51 -29.19 -45.52
N SER A 483 18.64 -28.71 -44.69
CA SER A 483 18.27 -29.33 -43.42
C SER A 483 16.82 -29.79 -43.49
N ALA A 484 16.52 -30.97 -42.98
CA ALA A 484 15.18 -31.53 -42.88
C ALA A 484 14.98 -32.25 -41.55
N ASN A 485 13.76 -32.67 -41.27
CA ASN A 485 13.39 -33.39 -40.04
C ASN A 485 13.91 -32.71 -38.78
N ILE A 486 13.81 -31.37 -38.75
CA ILE A 486 14.35 -30.60 -37.61
C ILE A 486 13.47 -30.84 -36.39
N THR A 487 14.08 -31.24 -35.31
CA THR A 487 13.47 -31.49 -34.01
C THR A 487 14.19 -30.66 -32.93
N VAL A 488 13.70 -30.69 -31.72
CA VAL A 488 14.39 -30.03 -30.59
C VAL A 488 15.75 -30.65 -30.25
N SER A 489 16.02 -31.90 -30.68
CA SER A 489 17.23 -32.66 -30.33
C SER A 489 18.19 -32.88 -31.51
N GLY A 490 17.82 -32.52 -32.72
CA GLY A 490 18.64 -32.73 -33.91
C GLY A 490 17.92 -32.51 -35.22
N PHE A 491 18.58 -32.77 -36.32
CA PHE A 491 18.06 -32.65 -37.67
C PHE A 491 18.83 -33.56 -38.66
N ASP A 492 18.32 -33.72 -39.87
CA ASP A 492 19.04 -34.38 -40.96
C ASP A 492 19.71 -33.35 -41.84
N ALA A 493 21.02 -33.38 -41.95
CA ALA A 493 21.80 -32.58 -42.89
C ALA A 493 21.86 -33.33 -44.25
N TYR A 494 21.47 -32.64 -45.32
CA TYR A 494 21.44 -33.18 -46.68
C TYR A 494 22.48 -32.50 -47.56
N VAL A 495 23.04 -33.29 -48.44
CA VAL A 495 23.83 -32.77 -49.57
C VAL A 495 23.50 -33.56 -50.85
N THR A 496 23.43 -32.87 -51.95
CA THR A 496 23.32 -33.45 -53.29
C THR A 496 24.55 -33.10 -54.07
N ARG A 497 25.18 -34.08 -54.65
CA ARG A 497 26.43 -33.89 -55.41
C ARG A 497 26.49 -34.80 -56.64
N ASN A 498 27.12 -34.32 -57.71
CA ASN A 498 27.29 -35.10 -58.94
C ASN A 498 28.42 -36.17 -58.85
N GLY A 499 28.96 -36.43 -57.69
CA GLY A 499 29.98 -37.45 -57.41
C GLY A 499 29.85 -38.02 -55.98
N THR A 500 30.73 -38.93 -55.64
CA THR A 500 30.74 -39.65 -54.34
C THR A 500 31.80 -39.15 -53.39
N THR A 501 32.45 -38.03 -53.70
CA THR A 501 33.50 -37.47 -52.83
C THR A 501 32.90 -36.91 -51.54
N ASN A 502 33.44 -37.24 -50.40
CA ASN A 502 33.05 -36.75 -49.12
C ASN A 502 32.92 -35.22 -49.11
N THR A 503 31.79 -34.74 -48.67
CA THR A 503 31.47 -33.33 -48.59
C THR A 503 31.13 -33.00 -47.12
N SER A 504 31.76 -31.98 -46.59
CA SER A 504 31.40 -31.46 -45.26
C SER A 504 30.20 -30.53 -45.38
N VAL A 505 29.23 -30.65 -44.49
CA VAL A 505 28.13 -29.70 -44.31
C VAL A 505 28.33 -28.99 -42.98
N GLY A 506 28.63 -27.69 -43.06
CA GLY A 506 28.60 -26.80 -41.92
C GLY A 506 27.15 -26.44 -41.56
N TRP A 507 26.85 -26.35 -40.29
CA TRP A 507 25.53 -26.02 -39.82
C TRP A 507 25.57 -25.08 -38.60
N VAL A 508 24.54 -24.26 -38.47
CA VAL A 508 24.28 -23.44 -37.28
C VAL A 508 22.82 -23.62 -36.93
N ALA A 509 22.54 -23.92 -35.68
CA ALA A 509 21.19 -24.00 -35.12
C ALA A 509 21.01 -22.88 -34.09
N ILE A 510 19.90 -22.17 -34.21
CA ILE A 510 19.57 -21.01 -33.37
C ILE A 510 18.16 -21.22 -32.81
N GLY A 511 18.02 -21.15 -31.52
CA GLY A 511 16.74 -21.33 -30.83
C GLY A 511 16.87 -20.98 -29.36
N TYR A 512 15.89 -21.41 -28.58
CA TYR A 512 15.86 -21.13 -27.14
C TYR A 512 15.93 -22.42 -26.33
N LYS A 513 16.57 -22.32 -25.18
CA LYS A 513 16.59 -23.28 -24.10
C LYS A 513 16.14 -22.57 -22.81
N ALA A 514 15.21 -23.22 -22.08
CA ALA A 514 14.78 -22.76 -20.76
C ALA A 514 15.88 -22.95 -19.71
#